data_ad5c79476a005b1854f8047121464b89
#
_entry.id   ad5c79476a005b1854f8047121464b89
#
_cell.length_a   1.000
_cell.length_b   1.000
_cell.length_c   1.000
_cell.angle_alpha   90.00
_cell.angle_beta   90.00
_cell.angle_gamma   90.00
#
_symmetry.space_group_name_H-M   'P 1'
#
loop_
_entity.id
_entity.type
_entity.pdbx_description
1 polymer ?
#
loop_
_entity_poly.entity_id
_entity_poly.type
_entity_poly.pdbx_seq_one_letter_code
_entity_poly.pdbx_strand_id
1 'polypeptide(L)'
;MGEHGKHRPLVRLAAALIALVAAGPAAAACRLALVLALDVSSSVDAREYDLQRIGLASALDAPEIREAILRGGAGDVALAVYEWSGRFQEKLHLDWVLLRSEADITRAVAVLAGMERSTSDYPTALGSALGYGAQLMTRAPDCARRVIDVSGDGVNNQGFGPALAYKHFPFAGITVNGLVILGHDAAVQEHYRAEVLRGPGAFLEVAQGFEDFERAMARKLYREISDLMLGAVDQ
;
A
#
# COMPACT_ATOMS: atom_id res chain seq x y z
N MET A 1 -46.71 76.46 31.20
CA MET A 1 -46.12 76.50 29.88
C MET A 1 -44.85 75.70 30.02
N GLY A 2 -44.88 74.42 29.65
CA GLY A 2 -43.75 73.48 29.77
C GLY A 2 -43.64 72.63 28.50
N GLU A 3 -42.58 72.80 27.79
CA GLU A 3 -42.28 72.02 26.60
C GLU A 3 -41.68 70.63 26.95
N HIS A 4 -42.31 69.63 26.44
CA HIS A 4 -41.84 68.23 26.54
C HIS A 4 -40.88 67.91 25.39
N GLY A 5 -39.60 67.88 25.71
CA GLY A 5 -38.58 67.33 24.80
C GLY A 5 -38.67 65.82 24.67
N LYS A 6 -38.99 65.33 23.48
CA LYS A 6 -38.99 63.90 23.14
C LYS A 6 -37.56 63.45 22.81
N HIS A 7 -36.94 62.69 23.71
CA HIS A 7 -35.72 61.93 23.38
C HIS A 7 -36.04 60.64 22.59
N ARG A 8 -35.59 60.57 21.36
CA ARG A 8 -35.60 59.33 20.54
C ARG A 8 -34.36 58.50 20.86
N PRO A 9 -34.48 57.23 21.20
CA PRO A 9 -33.29 56.34 21.32
C PRO A 9 -32.79 55.93 19.94
N LEU A 10 -31.54 56.20 19.67
CA LEU A 10 -30.77 55.68 18.54
C LEU A 10 -30.51 54.20 18.76
N VAL A 11 -31.25 53.37 18.04
CA VAL A 11 -30.93 51.92 17.96
C VAL A 11 -29.70 51.73 17.06
N ARG A 12 -28.57 51.43 17.67
CA ARG A 12 -27.36 51.01 16.94
C ARG A 12 -27.53 49.55 16.56
N LEU A 13 -27.84 49.26 15.29
CA LEU A 13 -27.71 47.90 14.72
C LEU A 13 -26.22 47.58 14.58
N ALA A 14 -25.72 46.70 15.44
CA ALA A 14 -24.43 46.05 15.25
C ALA A 14 -24.62 44.88 14.26
N ALA A 15 -24.20 45.07 13.03
CA ALA A 15 -24.12 43.99 12.04
C ALA A 15 -22.94 43.08 12.39
N ALA A 16 -23.21 41.91 12.99
CA ALA A 16 -22.23 40.87 13.20
C ALA A 16 -21.97 40.16 11.86
N LEU A 17 -20.82 40.43 11.24
CA LEU A 17 -20.34 39.74 10.06
C LEU A 17 -19.82 38.36 10.50
N ILE A 18 -20.61 37.29 10.36
CA ILE A 18 -20.19 35.93 10.56
C ILE A 18 -19.39 35.54 9.32
N ALA A 19 -18.06 35.55 9.41
CA ALA A 19 -17.17 34.97 8.40
C ALA A 19 -17.33 33.44 8.43
N LEU A 20 -18.08 32.89 7.48
CA LEU A 20 -18.14 31.46 7.22
C LEU A 20 -16.78 31.03 6.62
N VAL A 21 -15.88 30.55 7.45
CA VAL A 21 -14.67 29.89 6.98
C VAL A 21 -15.13 28.57 6.35
N ALA A 22 -15.21 28.53 5.03
CA ALA A 22 -15.37 27.28 4.29
C ALA A 22 -14.11 26.43 4.53
N ALA A 23 -14.18 25.51 5.50
CA ALA A 23 -13.20 24.44 5.61
C ALA A 23 -13.36 23.57 4.35
N GLY A 24 -12.54 23.83 3.33
CA GLY A 24 -12.40 22.90 2.21
C GLY A 24 -11.99 21.51 2.73
N PRO A 25 -12.32 20.43 2.04
CA PRO A 25 -11.86 19.11 2.43
C PRO A 25 -10.34 19.17 2.59
N ALA A 26 -9.85 18.94 3.80
CA ALA A 26 -8.41 18.79 4.03
C ALA A 26 -7.97 17.62 3.16
N ALA A 27 -7.18 17.90 2.11
CA ALA A 27 -6.58 16.84 1.31
C ALA A 27 -5.84 15.91 2.28
N ALA A 28 -6.09 14.60 2.21
CA ALA A 28 -5.41 13.65 3.07
C ALA A 28 -3.91 13.88 2.95
N ALA A 29 -3.22 14.08 4.05
CA ALA A 29 -1.79 14.32 4.06
C ALA A 29 -1.02 13.12 3.45
N CYS A 30 -1.67 11.95 3.42
CA CYS A 30 -1.21 10.71 2.80
C CYS A 30 -2.27 10.15 1.86
N ARG A 31 -1.91 9.91 0.59
CA ARG A 31 -2.83 9.36 -0.41
C ARG A 31 -2.84 7.84 -0.48
N LEU A 32 -1.72 7.19 -0.16
CA LEU A 32 -1.56 5.74 -0.26
C LEU A 32 -0.69 5.19 0.87
N ALA A 33 -1.21 4.25 1.65
CA ALA A 33 -0.43 3.34 2.48
C ALA A 33 -0.27 2.02 1.72
N LEU A 34 0.96 1.71 1.31
CA LEU A 34 1.32 0.52 0.55
C LEU A 34 2.20 -0.39 1.40
N VAL A 35 1.77 -1.63 1.56
CA VAL A 35 2.57 -2.72 2.14
C VAL A 35 2.97 -3.66 1.03
N LEU A 36 4.26 -3.96 0.90
CA LEU A 36 4.77 -5.00 0.01
C LEU A 36 5.17 -6.22 0.83
N ALA A 37 4.59 -7.36 0.50
CA ALA A 37 4.78 -8.64 1.17
C ALA A 37 5.47 -9.63 0.22
N LEU A 38 6.71 -9.98 0.50
CA LEU A 38 7.57 -10.80 -0.36
C LEU A 38 7.64 -12.24 0.15
N ASP A 39 7.27 -13.19 -0.71
CA ASP A 39 7.44 -14.61 -0.45
C ASP A 39 8.91 -15.00 -0.47
N VAL A 40 9.37 -15.61 0.62
CA VAL A 40 10.70 -16.21 0.76
C VAL A 40 10.60 -17.66 1.23
N SER A 41 9.48 -18.33 0.90
CA SER A 41 9.25 -19.73 1.22
C SER A 41 10.28 -20.66 0.53
N SER A 42 10.26 -21.91 0.89
CA SER A 42 11.28 -22.89 0.47
C SER A 42 11.31 -23.19 -1.04
N SER A 43 10.30 -22.77 -1.80
CA SER A 43 10.31 -22.82 -3.27
C SER A 43 11.24 -21.79 -3.90
N VAL A 44 11.49 -20.67 -3.21
CA VAL A 44 12.38 -19.60 -3.69
C VAL A 44 13.83 -19.97 -3.40
N ASP A 45 14.68 -20.13 -4.42
CA ASP A 45 16.10 -20.39 -4.21
C ASP A 45 16.89 -19.09 -3.91
N ALA A 46 18.20 -19.22 -3.67
CA ALA A 46 19.05 -18.08 -3.32
C ALA A 46 19.18 -17.06 -4.48
N ARG A 47 19.25 -17.54 -5.73
CA ARG A 47 19.32 -16.69 -6.92
C ARG A 47 17.99 -15.98 -7.16
N GLU A 48 16.90 -16.69 -7.01
CA GLU A 48 15.54 -16.16 -7.14
C GLU A 48 15.25 -15.08 -6.08
N TYR A 49 15.68 -15.31 -4.85
CA TYR A 49 15.64 -14.31 -3.80
C TYR A 49 16.42 -13.03 -4.19
N ASP A 50 17.64 -13.18 -4.71
CA ASP A 50 18.43 -12.02 -5.16
C ASP A 50 17.75 -11.27 -6.30
N LEU A 51 17.15 -11.96 -7.27
CA LEU A 51 16.37 -11.36 -8.36
C LEU A 51 15.15 -10.59 -7.81
N GLN A 52 14.44 -11.18 -6.85
CA GLN A 52 13.29 -10.54 -6.21
C GLN A 52 13.71 -9.28 -5.43
N ARG A 53 14.73 -9.38 -4.59
CA ARG A 53 15.24 -8.30 -3.75
C ARG A 53 15.77 -7.13 -4.58
N ILE A 54 16.67 -7.43 -5.53
CA ILE A 54 17.27 -6.43 -6.42
C ILE A 54 16.19 -5.86 -7.34
N GLY A 55 15.32 -6.71 -7.90
CA GLY A 55 14.24 -6.30 -8.76
C GLY A 55 13.25 -5.36 -8.08
N LEU A 56 12.92 -5.59 -6.78
CA LEU A 56 12.10 -4.67 -6.01
C LEU A 56 12.79 -3.31 -5.83
N ALA A 57 14.06 -3.32 -5.44
CA ALA A 57 14.83 -2.08 -5.26
C ALA A 57 14.93 -1.28 -6.56
N SER A 58 15.23 -1.96 -7.70
CA SER A 58 15.30 -1.34 -9.03
C SER A 58 13.95 -0.79 -9.48
N ALA A 59 12.87 -1.55 -9.27
CA ALA A 59 11.52 -1.11 -9.61
C ALA A 59 11.12 0.16 -8.84
N LEU A 60 11.43 0.22 -7.54
CA LEU A 60 11.16 1.42 -6.73
C LEU A 60 12.03 2.61 -7.15
N ASP A 61 13.25 2.34 -7.65
CA ASP A 61 14.23 3.35 -8.10
C ASP A 61 13.95 3.88 -9.52
N ALA A 62 13.10 3.23 -10.28
CA ALA A 62 12.78 3.61 -11.66
C ALA A 62 12.26 5.06 -11.74
N PRO A 63 12.73 5.86 -12.73
CA PRO A 63 12.38 7.27 -12.83
C PRO A 63 10.86 7.54 -12.84
N GLU A 64 10.10 6.72 -13.56
CA GLU A 64 8.64 6.82 -13.64
C GLU A 64 7.95 6.52 -12.29
N ILE A 65 8.51 5.62 -11.47
CA ILE A 65 7.98 5.32 -10.14
C ILE A 65 8.31 6.46 -9.18
N ARG A 66 9.53 6.98 -9.20
CA ARG A 66 9.91 8.16 -8.42
C ARG A 66 9.03 9.36 -8.76
N GLU A 67 8.79 9.60 -10.04
CA GLU A 67 7.89 10.68 -10.49
C GLU A 67 6.45 10.44 -10.03
N ALA A 68 5.93 9.22 -10.17
CA ALA A 68 4.60 8.86 -9.69
C ALA A 68 4.47 9.04 -8.17
N ILE A 69 5.48 8.68 -7.38
CA ILE A 69 5.50 8.89 -5.92
C ILE A 69 5.45 10.38 -5.59
N LEU A 70 6.31 11.20 -6.20
CA LEU A 70 6.51 12.59 -5.81
C LEU A 70 5.50 13.55 -6.45
N ARG A 71 4.94 13.22 -7.62
CA ARG A 71 4.10 14.11 -8.43
C ARG A 71 2.77 13.51 -8.89
N GLY A 72 2.54 12.22 -8.65
CA GLY A 72 1.38 11.48 -9.16
C GLY A 72 0.04 11.80 -8.47
N GLY A 73 -0.03 12.80 -7.58
CA GLY A 73 -1.27 13.22 -6.92
C GLY A 73 -1.03 13.98 -5.62
N ALA A 74 -2.09 14.55 -5.05
CA ALA A 74 -2.00 15.26 -3.78
C ALA A 74 -1.83 14.27 -2.62
N GLY A 75 -0.84 14.52 -1.77
CA GLY A 75 -0.51 13.71 -0.59
C GLY A 75 0.62 12.72 -0.79
N ASP A 76 1.17 12.25 0.32
CA ASP A 76 2.34 11.38 0.36
C ASP A 76 1.99 9.92 0.04
N VAL A 77 3.00 9.13 -0.31
CA VAL A 77 2.96 7.66 -0.30
C VAL A 77 3.69 7.17 0.93
N ALA A 78 3.03 6.34 1.74
CA ALA A 78 3.63 5.61 2.83
C ALA A 78 3.93 4.18 2.38
N LEU A 79 5.14 3.71 2.65
CA LEU A 79 5.62 2.38 2.26
C LEU A 79 6.08 1.59 3.49
N ALA A 80 5.71 0.31 3.54
CA ALA A 80 6.29 -0.69 4.44
C ALA A 80 6.56 -1.97 3.66
N VAL A 81 7.60 -2.73 4.02
CA VAL A 81 8.00 -3.95 3.32
C VAL A 81 8.35 -5.05 4.31
N TYR A 82 7.79 -6.24 4.12
CA TYR A 82 8.14 -7.41 4.90
C TYR A 82 8.31 -8.66 4.02
N GLU A 83 9.13 -9.58 4.49
CA GLU A 83 9.21 -10.95 3.99
C GLU A 83 8.28 -11.87 4.75
N TRP A 84 7.80 -12.91 4.08
CA TRP A 84 6.97 -13.94 4.69
C TRP A 84 7.27 -15.34 4.09
N SER A 85 6.98 -16.38 4.87
CA SER A 85 7.07 -17.77 4.42
C SER A 85 6.09 -18.65 5.23
N GLY A 86 6.57 -19.41 6.20
CA GLY A 86 5.76 -20.23 7.10
C GLY A 86 4.95 -19.43 8.13
N ARG A 87 4.19 -20.14 8.93
CA ARG A 87 3.46 -19.53 10.05
C ARG A 87 4.41 -18.89 11.05
N PHE A 88 4.16 -17.61 11.39
CA PHE A 88 5.00 -16.81 12.29
C PHE A 88 6.43 -16.55 11.76
N GLN A 89 6.60 -16.58 10.46
CA GLN A 89 7.86 -16.33 9.78
C GLN A 89 7.73 -15.06 8.92
N GLU A 90 7.30 -13.98 9.54
CA GLU A 90 7.24 -12.66 8.93
C GLU A 90 8.36 -11.79 9.51
N LYS A 91 9.13 -11.13 8.64
CA LYS A 91 10.20 -10.19 9.02
C LYS A 91 9.97 -8.84 8.37
N LEU A 92 9.75 -7.83 9.19
CA LEU A 92 9.67 -6.44 8.73
C LEU A 92 11.07 -5.92 8.38
N HIS A 93 11.29 -5.55 7.12
CA HIS A 93 12.54 -4.98 6.64
C HIS A 93 12.50 -3.45 6.57
N LEU A 94 11.38 -2.89 6.13
CA LEU A 94 11.12 -1.47 6.10
C LEU A 94 9.82 -1.21 6.86
N ASP A 95 9.90 -0.56 8.01
CA ASP A 95 8.72 -0.06 8.72
C ASP A 95 8.20 1.20 8.03
N TRP A 96 6.99 1.65 8.34
CA TRP A 96 6.33 2.76 7.70
C TRP A 96 7.22 3.98 7.51
N VAL A 97 7.47 4.35 6.26
CA VAL A 97 8.15 5.58 5.86
C VAL A 97 7.27 6.38 4.90
N LEU A 98 7.27 7.69 5.04
CA LEU A 98 6.63 8.59 4.09
C LEU A 98 7.66 9.00 3.03
N LEU A 99 7.35 8.71 1.76
CA LEU A 99 8.20 9.02 0.61
C LEU A 99 7.86 10.43 0.09
N ARG A 100 8.50 11.45 0.65
CA ARG A 100 8.23 12.88 0.39
C ARG A 100 9.26 13.54 -0.52
N SER A 101 10.39 12.90 -0.67
CA SER A 101 11.54 13.45 -1.41
C SER A 101 12.32 12.35 -2.11
N GLU A 102 13.15 12.74 -3.08
CA GLU A 102 14.12 11.85 -3.73
C GLU A 102 15.03 11.16 -2.69
N ALA A 103 15.41 11.86 -1.63
CA ALA A 103 16.24 11.30 -0.57
C ALA A 103 15.51 10.22 0.24
N ASP A 104 14.19 10.35 0.47
CA ASP A 104 13.40 9.32 1.16
C ASP A 104 13.32 8.05 0.32
N ILE A 105 13.06 8.19 -0.99
CA ILE A 105 13.04 7.06 -1.92
C ILE A 105 14.40 6.38 -1.98
N THR A 106 15.48 7.15 -2.12
CA THR A 106 16.84 6.60 -2.16
C THR A 106 17.18 5.82 -0.89
N ARG A 107 16.77 6.30 0.30
CA ARG A 107 16.94 5.55 1.55
C ARG A 107 16.14 4.24 1.58
N ALA A 108 14.89 4.29 1.13
CA ALA A 108 14.06 3.07 1.03
C ALA A 108 14.70 2.06 0.06
N VAL A 109 15.11 2.49 -1.13
CA VAL A 109 15.83 1.67 -2.11
C VAL A 109 17.09 1.04 -1.51
N ALA A 110 17.90 1.81 -0.77
CA ALA A 110 19.11 1.27 -0.14
C ALA A 110 18.81 0.20 0.91
N VAL A 111 17.73 0.36 1.71
CA VAL A 111 17.27 -0.66 2.65
C VAL A 111 16.85 -1.93 1.90
N LEU A 112 16.05 -1.80 0.83
CA LEU A 112 15.56 -2.94 0.05
C LEU A 112 16.71 -3.66 -0.66
N ALA A 113 17.63 -2.93 -1.27
CA ALA A 113 18.81 -3.53 -1.91
C ALA A 113 19.72 -4.26 -0.93
N GLY A 114 19.76 -3.83 0.33
CA GLY A 114 20.55 -4.42 1.41
C GLY A 114 19.83 -5.49 2.25
N MET A 115 18.60 -5.89 1.90
CA MET A 115 17.87 -6.93 2.66
C MET A 115 18.63 -8.24 2.63
N GLU A 116 18.64 -8.92 3.78
CA GLU A 116 19.11 -10.29 3.92
C GLU A 116 17.90 -11.20 4.13
N ARG A 117 17.85 -12.30 3.38
CA ARG A 117 16.76 -13.29 3.47
C ARG A 117 16.57 -13.76 4.90
N SER A 118 15.33 -13.66 5.39
CA SER A 118 15.02 -14.01 6.77
C SER A 118 15.07 -15.51 7.04
N THR A 119 14.67 -16.31 6.04
CA THR A 119 14.62 -17.78 6.14
C THR A 119 14.51 -18.41 4.76
N SER A 120 14.83 -19.72 4.64
CA SER A 120 14.76 -20.52 3.40
C SER A 120 14.00 -21.84 3.56
N ASP A 121 13.58 -22.19 4.78
CA ASP A 121 13.24 -23.58 5.12
C ASP A 121 11.76 -23.81 5.39
N TYR A 122 10.94 -22.75 5.28
CA TYR A 122 9.53 -22.84 5.63
C TYR A 122 8.63 -22.86 4.39
N PRO A 123 7.48 -23.56 4.49
CA PRO A 123 6.49 -23.60 3.42
C PRO A 123 5.73 -22.29 3.28
N THR A 124 4.72 -22.26 2.42
CA THR A 124 3.94 -21.09 2.02
C THR A 124 2.71 -20.92 2.91
N ALA A 125 2.75 -20.00 3.88
CA ALA A 125 1.64 -19.71 4.79
C ALA A 125 0.96 -18.36 4.46
N LEU A 126 0.35 -18.27 3.29
CA LEU A 126 -0.21 -17.07 2.71
C LEU A 126 -1.29 -16.41 3.61
N GLY A 127 -2.11 -17.21 4.29
CA GLY A 127 -3.07 -16.69 5.26
C GLY A 127 -2.42 -15.96 6.43
N SER A 128 -1.28 -16.48 6.95
CA SER A 128 -0.49 -15.81 8.01
C SER A 128 0.13 -14.51 7.50
N ALA A 129 0.71 -14.54 6.30
CA ALA A 129 1.25 -13.35 5.65
C ALA A 129 0.21 -12.24 5.52
N LEU A 130 -0.98 -12.56 5.02
CA LEU A 130 -2.11 -11.62 4.91
C LEU A 130 -2.52 -11.07 6.27
N GLY A 131 -2.63 -11.94 7.29
CA GLY A 131 -2.95 -11.53 8.65
C GLY A 131 -1.94 -10.55 9.24
N TYR A 132 -0.65 -10.81 9.03
CA TYR A 132 0.43 -9.90 9.44
C TYR A 132 0.33 -8.55 8.73
N GLY A 133 0.14 -8.55 7.39
CA GLY A 133 -0.05 -7.33 6.61
C GLY A 133 -1.23 -6.49 7.10
N ALA A 134 -2.37 -7.13 7.43
CA ALA A 134 -3.53 -6.44 7.98
C ALA A 134 -3.24 -5.83 9.37
N GLN A 135 -2.49 -6.51 10.22
CA GLN A 135 -2.05 -5.96 11.50
C GLN A 135 -1.06 -4.82 11.33
N LEU A 136 -0.09 -4.93 10.41
CA LEU A 136 0.84 -3.86 10.07
C LEU A 136 0.09 -2.61 9.59
N MET A 137 -0.98 -2.80 8.82
CA MET A 137 -1.83 -1.71 8.31
C MET A 137 -2.57 -0.95 9.42
N THR A 138 -2.80 -1.55 10.61
CA THR A 138 -3.45 -0.84 11.73
C THR A 138 -2.62 0.31 12.29
N ARG A 139 -1.31 0.30 12.06
CA ARG A 139 -0.36 1.34 12.48
C ARG A 139 0.20 2.16 11.31
N ALA A 140 -0.42 2.01 10.12
CA ALA A 140 -0.10 2.85 8.98
C ALA A 140 -0.44 4.33 9.26
N PRO A 141 0.23 5.28 8.61
CA PRO A 141 -0.25 6.66 8.55
C PRO A 141 -1.69 6.72 8.05
N ASP A 142 -2.42 7.76 8.45
CA ASP A 142 -3.79 7.95 7.98
C ASP A 142 -3.78 8.37 6.50
N CYS A 143 -3.99 7.39 5.64
CA CYS A 143 -3.96 7.52 4.19
C CYS A 143 -5.34 7.24 3.60
N ALA A 144 -5.65 7.94 2.51
CA ALA A 144 -6.93 7.81 1.81
C ALA A 144 -7.14 6.39 1.24
N ARG A 145 -6.07 5.73 0.78
CA ARG A 145 -6.09 4.35 0.28
C ARG A 145 -5.14 3.48 1.10
N ARG A 146 -5.52 2.21 1.28
CA ARG A 146 -4.74 1.20 1.99
C ARG A 146 -4.63 -0.04 1.13
N VAL A 147 -3.42 -0.41 0.76
CA VAL A 147 -3.14 -1.51 -0.15
C VAL A 147 -2.11 -2.47 0.45
N ILE A 148 -2.41 -3.75 0.43
CA ILE A 148 -1.44 -4.83 0.66
C ILE A 148 -1.18 -5.49 -0.69
N ASP A 149 0.08 -5.50 -1.09
CA ASP A 149 0.58 -6.14 -2.29
C ASP A 149 1.33 -7.41 -1.89
N VAL A 150 0.81 -8.57 -2.30
CA VAL A 150 1.39 -9.86 -1.95
C VAL A 150 2.02 -10.50 -3.20
N SER A 151 3.32 -10.75 -3.16
CA SER A 151 4.03 -11.48 -4.21
C SER A 151 4.39 -12.90 -3.75
N GLY A 152 4.33 -13.86 -4.66
CA GLY A 152 4.72 -15.25 -4.42
C GLY A 152 4.62 -16.13 -5.65
N ASP A 153 5.22 -17.34 -5.55
CA ASP A 153 5.35 -18.34 -6.60
C ASP A 153 4.55 -19.61 -6.33
N GLY A 154 3.84 -19.70 -5.19
CA GLY A 154 3.11 -20.90 -4.75
C GLY A 154 1.73 -20.63 -4.15
N VAL A 155 0.94 -21.70 -4.05
CA VAL A 155 -0.34 -21.70 -3.35
C VAL A 155 -0.15 -21.82 -1.83
N ASN A 156 -1.17 -21.44 -1.06
CA ASN A 156 -1.15 -21.68 0.40
C ASN A 156 -1.07 -23.16 0.71
N ASN A 157 0.02 -23.61 1.33
CA ASN A 157 0.26 -25.02 1.68
C ASN A 157 0.54 -25.23 3.18
N GLN A 158 0.51 -24.16 3.98
CA GLN A 158 0.65 -24.25 5.45
C GLN A 158 -0.34 -23.33 6.17
N GLY A 159 -0.85 -23.81 7.30
CA GLY A 159 -1.73 -23.05 8.18
C GLY A 159 -3.12 -22.79 7.59
N PHE A 160 -3.72 -21.68 7.96
CA PHE A 160 -5.02 -21.26 7.41
C PHE A 160 -4.84 -20.50 6.08
N GLY A 161 -5.83 -20.62 5.20
CA GLY A 161 -5.83 -19.94 3.91
C GLY A 161 -6.32 -18.48 3.98
N PRO A 162 -6.27 -17.76 2.85
CA PRO A 162 -6.67 -16.35 2.75
C PRO A 162 -8.09 -16.06 3.25
N ALA A 163 -9.07 -16.93 2.98
CA ALA A 163 -10.46 -16.75 3.40
C ALA A 163 -10.59 -16.60 4.94
N LEU A 164 -9.83 -17.38 5.72
CA LEU A 164 -9.82 -17.26 7.17
C LEU A 164 -9.06 -16.01 7.64
N ALA A 165 -8.00 -15.59 6.94
CA ALA A 165 -7.35 -14.32 7.22
C ALA A 165 -8.36 -13.17 7.07
N TYR A 166 -9.07 -13.10 5.98
CA TYR A 166 -10.07 -12.07 5.70
C TYR A 166 -11.23 -12.05 6.70
N LYS A 167 -11.56 -13.19 7.28
CA LYS A 167 -12.61 -13.29 8.28
C LYS A 167 -12.20 -12.80 9.66
N HIS A 168 -10.93 -13.01 10.04
CA HIS A 168 -10.49 -12.85 11.43
C HIS A 168 -9.52 -11.68 11.67
N PHE A 169 -8.97 -11.06 10.60
CA PHE A 169 -8.06 -9.92 10.70
C PHE A 169 -8.72 -8.63 10.17
N PRO A 170 -8.19 -7.44 10.51
CA PRO A 170 -8.82 -6.15 10.23
C PRO A 170 -8.62 -5.68 8.78
N PHE A 171 -9.32 -6.29 7.82
CA PHE A 171 -9.25 -5.94 6.40
C PHE A 171 -10.25 -4.86 5.94
N ALA A 172 -10.98 -4.23 6.87
CA ALA A 172 -11.93 -3.18 6.49
C ALA A 172 -11.21 -2.01 5.78
N GLY A 173 -11.64 -1.68 4.57
CA GLY A 173 -11.06 -0.59 3.76
C GLY A 173 -9.66 -0.88 3.20
N ILE A 174 -9.19 -2.14 3.23
CA ILE A 174 -7.92 -2.57 2.66
C ILE A 174 -8.18 -3.29 1.34
N THR A 175 -7.49 -2.87 0.28
CA THR A 175 -7.40 -3.61 -0.98
C THR A 175 -6.19 -4.54 -0.94
N VAL A 176 -6.35 -5.78 -1.40
CA VAL A 176 -5.26 -6.74 -1.53
C VAL A 176 -5.05 -7.04 -3.00
N ASN A 177 -3.88 -6.70 -3.51
CA ASN A 177 -3.41 -7.01 -4.85
C ASN A 177 -2.40 -8.15 -4.81
N GLY A 178 -2.18 -8.80 -5.94
CA GLY A 178 -1.21 -9.89 -6.05
C GLY A 178 -0.19 -9.65 -7.16
N LEU A 179 1.02 -10.19 -6.97
CA LEU A 179 1.99 -10.44 -8.03
C LEU A 179 2.36 -11.92 -7.98
N VAL A 180 1.99 -12.68 -9.00
CA VAL A 180 2.41 -14.08 -9.09
C VAL A 180 3.65 -14.21 -9.95
N ILE A 181 4.56 -15.08 -9.50
CA ILE A 181 5.76 -15.47 -10.24
C ILE A 181 5.52 -16.87 -10.76
N LEU A 182 5.44 -17.03 -12.09
CA LEU A 182 5.21 -18.33 -12.73
C LEU A 182 6.48 -19.16 -12.73
N GLY A 183 6.32 -20.47 -12.69
CA GLY A 183 7.43 -21.42 -12.83
C GLY A 183 7.31 -22.65 -11.94
N HIS A 184 7.14 -22.47 -10.64
CA HIS A 184 7.11 -23.60 -9.70
C HIS A 184 5.73 -24.25 -9.57
N ASP A 185 4.68 -23.45 -9.48
CA ASP A 185 3.33 -23.93 -9.27
C ASP A 185 2.38 -23.45 -10.37
N ALA A 186 1.87 -24.36 -11.19
CA ALA A 186 0.92 -24.02 -12.26
C ALA A 186 -0.41 -23.49 -11.74
N ALA A 187 -0.79 -23.77 -10.49
CA ALA A 187 -2.05 -23.33 -9.89
C ALA A 187 -1.95 -21.93 -9.24
N VAL A 188 -0.76 -21.35 -9.08
CA VAL A 188 -0.56 -20.12 -8.32
C VAL A 188 -1.40 -18.96 -8.85
N GLN A 189 -1.48 -18.80 -10.16
CA GLN A 189 -2.23 -17.69 -10.77
C GLN A 189 -3.72 -17.78 -10.49
N GLU A 190 -4.31 -18.97 -10.60
CA GLU A 190 -5.73 -19.16 -10.31
C GLU A 190 -6.01 -19.05 -8.82
N HIS A 191 -5.14 -19.58 -7.97
CA HIS A 191 -5.26 -19.45 -6.52
C HIS A 191 -5.25 -17.98 -6.07
N TYR A 192 -4.37 -17.15 -6.62
CA TYR A 192 -4.35 -15.71 -6.30
C TYR A 192 -5.62 -15.01 -6.76
N ARG A 193 -6.12 -15.32 -7.97
CA ARG A 193 -7.38 -14.75 -8.47
C ARG A 193 -8.58 -15.12 -7.61
N ALA A 194 -8.67 -16.38 -7.21
CA ALA A 194 -9.82 -16.90 -6.48
C ALA A 194 -9.81 -16.54 -5.00
N GLU A 195 -8.65 -16.51 -4.36
CA GLU A 195 -8.56 -16.48 -2.91
C GLU A 195 -7.81 -15.28 -2.35
N VAL A 196 -6.86 -14.67 -3.10
CA VAL A 196 -6.01 -13.60 -2.57
C VAL A 196 -6.56 -12.22 -2.88
N LEU A 197 -6.99 -11.98 -4.11
CA LEU A 197 -7.47 -10.65 -4.51
C LEU A 197 -8.69 -10.24 -3.70
N ARG A 198 -8.66 -9.00 -3.14
CA ARG A 198 -9.73 -8.49 -2.31
C ARG A 198 -9.87 -6.97 -2.41
N GLY A 199 -11.11 -6.51 -2.35
CA GLY A 199 -11.44 -5.08 -2.33
C GLY A 199 -11.65 -4.48 -3.70
N PRO A 200 -12.14 -3.22 -3.75
CA PRO A 200 -12.44 -2.53 -5.00
C PRO A 200 -11.19 -2.35 -5.86
N GLY A 201 -11.29 -2.70 -7.15
CA GLY A 201 -10.18 -2.53 -8.09
C GLY A 201 -8.99 -3.47 -7.87
N ALA A 202 -9.11 -4.50 -7.00
CA ALA A 202 -8.04 -5.46 -6.78
C ALA A 202 -7.61 -6.13 -8.10
N PHE A 203 -6.31 -6.29 -8.28
CA PHE A 203 -5.75 -6.83 -9.51
C PHE A 203 -4.57 -7.76 -9.28
N LEU A 204 -4.30 -8.57 -10.28
CA LEU A 204 -3.16 -9.48 -10.34
C LEU A 204 -2.18 -9.02 -11.41
N GLU A 205 -0.91 -8.88 -11.04
CA GLU A 205 0.21 -8.79 -11.97
C GLU A 205 0.88 -10.15 -12.11
N VAL A 206 1.46 -10.44 -13.27
CA VAL A 206 2.08 -11.73 -13.56
C VAL A 206 3.52 -11.51 -14.05
N ALA A 207 4.47 -12.11 -13.35
CA ALA A 207 5.85 -12.27 -13.78
C ALA A 207 6.05 -13.65 -14.41
N GLN A 208 6.72 -13.72 -15.57
CA GLN A 208 6.96 -14.98 -16.30
C GLN A 208 8.14 -15.80 -15.72
N GLY A 209 8.52 -15.53 -14.49
CA GLY A 209 9.62 -16.10 -13.74
C GLY A 209 10.29 -15.01 -12.92
N PHE A 210 11.27 -15.37 -12.11
CA PHE A 210 11.99 -14.40 -11.26
C PHE A 210 12.81 -13.40 -12.08
N GLU A 211 13.27 -13.74 -13.28
CA GLU A 211 13.93 -12.82 -14.21
C GLU A 211 13.01 -11.69 -14.71
N ASP A 212 11.69 -11.90 -14.70
CA ASP A 212 10.69 -10.89 -15.08
C ASP A 212 10.17 -10.09 -13.88
N PHE A 213 10.60 -10.42 -12.66
CA PHE A 213 10.05 -9.85 -11.43
C PHE A 213 10.21 -8.32 -11.38
N GLU A 214 11.39 -7.78 -11.67
CA GLU A 214 11.64 -6.33 -11.69
C GLU A 214 10.64 -5.59 -12.59
N ARG A 215 10.48 -6.08 -13.83
CA ARG A 215 9.58 -5.46 -14.80
C ARG A 215 8.11 -5.57 -14.38
N ALA A 216 7.70 -6.73 -13.85
CA ALA A 216 6.34 -6.93 -13.35
C ALA A 216 6.07 -6.05 -12.12
N MET A 217 7.02 -5.94 -11.20
CA MET A 217 6.93 -5.09 -10.02
C MET A 217 6.87 -3.60 -10.40
N ALA A 218 7.66 -3.15 -11.37
CA ALA A 218 7.58 -1.76 -11.86
C ALA A 218 6.21 -1.44 -12.44
N ARG A 219 5.64 -2.30 -13.30
CA ARG A 219 4.27 -2.12 -13.83
C ARG A 219 3.24 -2.07 -12.71
N LYS A 220 3.37 -2.96 -11.73
CA LYS A 220 2.47 -3.05 -10.59
C LYS A 220 2.54 -1.81 -9.71
N LEU A 221 3.74 -1.39 -9.31
CA LEU A 221 3.95 -0.17 -8.51
C LEU A 221 3.40 1.07 -9.22
N TYR A 222 3.68 1.20 -10.52
CA TYR A 222 3.15 2.31 -11.32
C TYR A 222 1.62 2.36 -11.27
N ARG A 223 0.96 1.23 -11.49
CA ARG A 223 -0.49 1.12 -11.43
C ARG A 223 -1.04 1.50 -10.05
N GLU A 224 -0.47 0.98 -8.97
CA GLU A 224 -0.93 1.25 -7.60
C GLU A 224 -0.76 2.71 -7.19
N ILE A 225 0.37 3.31 -7.56
CA ILE A 225 0.72 4.68 -7.18
C ILE A 225 -0.06 5.69 -8.05
N SER A 226 -0.30 5.37 -9.32
CA SER A 226 -0.95 6.27 -10.30
C SER A 226 -2.48 6.13 -10.37
N ASP A 227 -3.07 5.11 -9.75
CA ASP A 227 -4.50 4.73 -9.89
C ASP A 227 -5.51 5.79 -9.38
N LEU A 228 -5.02 6.89 -8.81
CA LEU A 228 -5.82 8.08 -8.50
C LEU A 228 -6.32 8.83 -9.75
N MET A 229 -5.75 8.53 -10.93
CA MET A 229 -6.11 9.23 -12.17
C MET A 229 -7.25 8.54 -12.94
N LEU A 230 -7.53 7.26 -12.68
CA LEU A 230 -8.54 6.50 -13.41
C LEU A 230 -9.95 6.60 -12.79
N GLY A 231 -10.06 6.95 -11.52
CA GLY A 231 -11.36 7.14 -10.84
C GLY A 231 -12.00 8.53 -11.03
N ALA A 232 -11.32 9.48 -11.66
CA ALA A 232 -11.80 10.86 -11.83
C ALA A 232 -12.42 11.14 -13.22
N VAL A 233 -12.49 10.15 -14.11
CA VAL A 233 -12.94 10.33 -15.50
C VAL A 233 -14.38 9.85 -15.73
N ASP A 234 -14.99 9.16 -14.77
CA ASP A 234 -16.39 8.67 -14.86
C ASP A 234 -17.30 9.37 -13.85
N GLN A 235 -17.46 10.70 -13.94
CA GLN A 235 -18.60 11.43 -13.38
C GLN A 235 -19.12 12.46 -14.38
#